data_d8550c8148683ca3831b81ec2ee00f01
#
_entry.id   d8550c8148683ca3831b81ec2ee00f01
#
_cell.length_a   1.000
_cell.length_b   1.000
_cell.length_c   1.000
_cell.angle_alpha   90.00
_cell.angle_beta   90.00
_cell.angle_gamma   90.00
#
_symmetry.space_group_name_H-M   'P 1'
#
loop_
_entity.id
_entity.type
_entity.pdbx_description
1 polymer ?
#
loop_
_entity_poly.entity_id
_entity_poly.type
_entity_poly.pdbx_seq_one_letter_code
_entity_poly.pdbx_strand_id
1 'polypeptide(L)'
;VEFVHLTHSIPEPMALAIRTAAGTVFHTGDWKIDPSPIVGGDIEIARLEELGREGVLALVGDSTNAMREGEAGSEADVRAALTRLFAGREGRIAVACFASNIARLDSIAAAARANGRDVALVGRSLWRMLEAARENGYLAPEAKFLREEEAGYLPSDRIVLICTGSQGEPRAALSRIASDEHPHIVLEKGDCCVFSSRTIPGNERPVLRLKNQLVALGVAVVDDETVPEDLGGPIHVSGHPCRGELARMYQWVRPAIAIPVHGEAQHMAAHATLAAACQVRHTLVPSNGQVIALSRHGPAHVGDVHAGRLAVEGDRLVPLDGEVVRARGRMMWNGAVLATVVVDRKGRAVGAPRLSAPGLSGDDEEDLIASFQDAAEKALRQAGRNERDAGLEEAVRRAIRRCAKERLGKRPEVRVHLVRV
;
A
#
# COMPACT_ATOMS: atom_id res chain seq x y z
N VAL A 1 -0.74 3.39 31.22
CA VAL A 1 -0.78 2.55 30.00
C VAL A 1 -0.08 1.25 30.33
N GLU A 2 -0.68 0.14 29.94
CA GLU A 2 -0.13 -1.22 30.06
C GLU A 2 -0.03 -1.83 28.67
N PHE A 3 1.09 -2.52 28.41
CA PHE A 3 1.30 -3.31 27.22
C PHE A 3 0.85 -4.74 27.45
N VAL A 4 0.09 -5.31 26.52
CA VAL A 4 -0.40 -6.69 26.57
C VAL A 4 0.08 -7.39 25.29
N HIS A 5 0.81 -8.49 25.45
CA HIS A 5 1.39 -9.21 24.32
C HIS A 5 0.31 -9.93 23.51
N LEU A 6 0.34 -9.71 22.20
CA LEU A 6 -0.47 -10.44 21.21
C LEU A 6 0.46 -11.19 20.23
N THR A 7 -0.09 -11.79 19.20
CA THR A 7 0.66 -12.36 18.09
C THR A 7 0.33 -11.65 16.77
N HIS A 8 1.30 -11.55 15.88
CA HIS A 8 1.18 -10.94 14.55
C HIS A 8 2.28 -11.49 13.63
N SER A 9 2.55 -10.86 12.51
CA SER A 9 3.68 -11.18 11.63
C SER A 9 5.02 -10.58 12.07
N ILE A 10 5.03 -9.77 13.14
CA ILE A 10 6.23 -9.23 13.79
C ILE A 10 6.43 -9.90 15.16
N PRO A 11 7.66 -9.88 15.74
CA PRO A 11 7.96 -10.62 16.98
C PRO A 11 7.26 -10.09 18.24
N GLU A 12 7.00 -8.79 18.33
CA GLU A 12 6.50 -8.12 19.54
C GLU A 12 5.28 -7.23 19.26
N PRO A 13 4.16 -7.77 18.79
CA PRO A 13 2.93 -7.00 18.68
C PRO A 13 2.34 -6.78 20.06
N MET A 14 2.13 -5.51 20.43
CA MET A 14 1.59 -5.13 21.73
C MET A 14 0.26 -4.39 21.58
N ALA A 15 -0.75 -4.88 22.28
CA ALA A 15 -1.94 -4.11 22.55
C ALA A 15 -1.72 -3.14 23.73
N LEU A 16 -2.54 -2.11 23.80
CA LEU A 16 -2.46 -1.08 24.82
C LEU A 16 -3.75 -1.05 25.67
N ALA A 17 -3.64 -1.29 26.97
CA ALA A 17 -4.70 -0.99 27.92
C ALA A 17 -4.45 0.41 28.52
N ILE A 18 -5.26 1.38 28.10
CA ILE A 18 -5.13 2.80 28.47
C ILE A 18 -6.19 3.11 29.53
N ARG A 19 -5.77 3.22 30.78
CA ARG A 19 -6.67 3.51 31.92
C ARG A 19 -6.80 5.02 32.12
N THR A 20 -8.03 5.48 32.20
CA THR A 20 -8.39 6.88 32.45
C THR A 20 -9.47 6.96 33.50
N ALA A 21 -9.76 8.17 34.00
CA ALA A 21 -10.89 8.40 34.92
C ALA A 21 -12.26 8.06 34.28
N ALA A 22 -12.36 8.10 32.92
CA ALA A 22 -13.59 7.77 32.22
C ALA A 22 -13.78 6.26 32.01
N GLY A 23 -12.71 5.48 32.11
CA GLY A 23 -12.68 4.03 31.87
C GLY A 23 -11.44 3.56 31.17
N THR A 24 -11.35 2.26 30.91
CA THR A 24 -10.23 1.63 30.20
C THR A 24 -10.55 1.54 28.71
N VAL A 25 -9.64 2.05 27.87
CA VAL A 25 -9.66 1.83 26.42
C VAL A 25 -8.62 0.78 26.08
N PHE A 26 -9.02 -0.27 25.37
CA PHE A 26 -8.13 -1.31 24.88
C PHE A 26 -7.92 -1.14 23.37
N HIS A 27 -6.69 -0.86 22.96
CA HIS A 27 -6.30 -0.74 21.54
C HIS A 27 -5.50 -1.97 21.15
N THR A 28 -6.02 -2.76 20.21
CA THR A 28 -5.39 -4.04 19.84
C THR A 28 -4.05 -3.87 19.11
N GLY A 29 -3.84 -2.75 18.41
CA GLY A 29 -2.86 -2.74 17.33
C GLY A 29 -3.23 -3.76 16.26
N ASP A 30 -2.27 -4.14 15.44
CA ASP A 30 -2.39 -5.23 14.47
C ASP A 30 -2.11 -6.55 15.20
N TRP A 31 -2.96 -7.56 14.97
CA TRP A 31 -2.87 -8.81 15.72
C TRP A 31 -3.53 -9.99 15.00
N LYS A 32 -3.24 -11.18 15.44
CA LYS A 32 -3.95 -12.43 15.12
C LYS A 32 -3.89 -13.36 16.32
N ILE A 33 -4.50 -14.54 16.22
CA ILE A 33 -4.21 -15.65 17.12
C ILE A 33 -3.33 -16.65 16.36
N ASP A 34 -2.08 -16.81 16.77
CA ASP A 34 -1.23 -17.88 16.27
C ASP A 34 -1.16 -18.98 17.32
N PRO A 35 -1.71 -20.19 17.06
CA PRO A 35 -1.68 -21.28 18.04
C PRO A 35 -0.28 -21.92 18.21
N SER A 36 0.66 -21.63 17.32
CA SER A 36 2.02 -22.16 17.32
C SER A 36 2.98 -21.12 16.74
N PRO A 37 3.21 -20.00 17.44
CA PRO A 37 4.08 -18.95 16.97
C PRO A 37 5.52 -19.45 16.88
N ILE A 38 6.22 -19.09 15.81
CA ILE A 38 7.63 -19.49 15.56
C ILE A 38 8.59 -18.54 16.27
N VAL A 39 8.22 -17.28 16.36
CA VAL A 39 9.03 -16.21 16.93
C VAL A 39 8.13 -15.36 17.82
N GLY A 40 8.67 -14.90 18.95
CA GLY A 40 7.90 -14.17 19.96
C GLY A 40 7.24 -15.12 20.97
N GLY A 41 6.39 -14.55 21.82
CA GLY A 41 5.62 -15.29 22.83
C GLY A 41 4.21 -15.65 22.38
N ASP A 42 3.54 -16.42 23.22
CA ASP A 42 2.11 -16.69 23.07
C ASP A 42 1.27 -15.46 23.43
N ILE A 43 0.06 -15.37 22.88
CA ILE A 43 -0.91 -14.34 23.25
C ILE A 43 -1.31 -14.46 24.72
N GLU A 44 -1.33 -13.36 25.47
CA GLU A 44 -1.65 -13.31 26.89
C GLU A 44 -3.16 -13.40 27.16
N ILE A 45 -3.81 -14.52 26.81
CA ILE A 45 -5.26 -14.71 26.91
C ILE A 45 -5.75 -14.46 28.36
N ALA A 46 -5.04 -14.98 29.38
CA ALA A 46 -5.43 -14.79 30.77
C ALA A 46 -5.49 -13.30 31.16
N ARG A 47 -4.57 -12.48 30.63
CA ARG A 47 -4.56 -11.04 30.87
C ARG A 47 -5.71 -10.33 30.14
N LEU A 48 -6.04 -10.75 28.92
CA LEU A 48 -7.20 -10.22 28.17
C LEU A 48 -8.52 -10.50 28.92
N GLU A 49 -8.69 -11.71 29.45
CA GLU A 49 -9.87 -12.07 30.24
C GLU A 49 -9.94 -11.30 31.57
N GLU A 50 -8.79 -11.03 32.19
CA GLU A 50 -8.73 -10.22 33.43
C GLU A 50 -9.15 -8.79 33.14
N LEU A 51 -8.65 -8.16 32.07
CA LEU A 51 -9.10 -6.84 31.60
C LEU A 51 -10.61 -6.82 31.37
N GLY A 52 -11.17 -7.88 30.79
CA GLY A 52 -12.61 -8.04 30.61
C GLY A 52 -13.37 -8.11 31.94
N ARG A 53 -12.78 -8.69 32.99
CA ARG A 53 -13.37 -8.69 34.35
C ARG A 53 -13.23 -7.33 35.06
N GLU A 54 -12.11 -6.63 34.84
CA GLU A 54 -11.90 -5.27 35.34
C GLU A 54 -12.90 -4.26 34.71
N GLY A 55 -13.35 -4.53 33.49
CA GLY A 55 -14.27 -3.71 32.70
C GLY A 55 -13.57 -2.80 31.72
N VAL A 56 -13.84 -3.04 30.44
CA VAL A 56 -13.30 -2.25 29.30
C VAL A 56 -14.40 -1.35 28.74
N LEU A 57 -14.15 -0.03 28.76
CA LEU A 57 -15.07 0.95 28.20
C LEU A 57 -15.15 0.83 26.68
N ALA A 58 -14.01 0.77 26.01
CA ALA A 58 -13.96 0.70 24.55
C ALA A 58 -12.82 -0.20 24.07
N LEU A 59 -13.08 -0.94 23.01
CA LEU A 59 -12.09 -1.66 22.21
C LEU A 59 -11.93 -0.96 20.86
N VAL A 60 -10.70 -0.54 20.56
CA VAL A 60 -10.28 -0.02 19.26
C VAL A 60 -9.53 -1.14 18.54
N GLY A 61 -10.10 -1.69 17.47
CA GLY A 61 -9.68 -2.98 16.94
C GLY A 61 -9.42 -3.01 15.44
N ASP A 62 -8.43 -3.84 15.05
CA ASP A 62 -8.05 -4.15 13.67
C ASP A 62 -9.20 -4.79 12.90
N SER A 63 -9.49 -4.26 11.69
CA SER A 63 -10.59 -4.71 10.84
C SER A 63 -10.13 -5.35 9.52
N THR A 64 -8.84 -5.52 9.31
CA THR A 64 -8.26 -5.90 8.00
C THR A 64 -8.91 -7.13 7.38
N ASN A 65 -9.16 -8.16 8.18
CA ASN A 65 -9.82 -9.39 7.71
C ASN A 65 -11.23 -9.62 8.30
N ALA A 66 -11.91 -8.59 8.74
CA ALA A 66 -13.24 -8.69 9.37
C ALA A 66 -14.33 -9.31 8.45
N MET A 67 -14.09 -9.39 7.15
CA MET A 67 -14.96 -10.03 6.17
C MET A 67 -14.63 -11.53 5.93
N ARG A 68 -13.53 -12.03 6.52
CA ARG A 68 -13.07 -13.40 6.31
C ARG A 68 -13.57 -14.32 7.42
N GLU A 69 -14.19 -15.40 7.04
CA GLU A 69 -14.58 -16.46 7.98
C GLU A 69 -13.36 -17.24 8.48
N GLY A 70 -13.49 -17.89 9.61
CA GLY A 70 -12.45 -18.76 10.20
C GLY A 70 -11.36 -17.98 10.93
N GLU A 71 -10.13 -18.44 10.79
CA GLU A 71 -8.93 -18.02 11.51
C GLU A 71 -7.78 -17.70 10.55
N ALA A 72 -6.83 -16.89 11.01
CA ALA A 72 -5.69 -16.47 10.19
C ALA A 72 -4.68 -17.61 9.91
N GLY A 73 -4.60 -18.61 10.80
CA GLY A 73 -3.67 -19.72 10.70
C GLY A 73 -2.32 -19.48 11.36
N SER A 74 -1.44 -20.50 11.36
CA SER A 74 -0.15 -20.47 12.05
C SER A 74 1.05 -20.35 11.10
N GLU A 75 2.09 -19.64 11.53
CA GLU A 75 3.39 -19.62 10.85
C GLU A 75 4.07 -21.02 10.85
N ALA A 76 3.76 -21.90 11.81
CA ALA A 76 4.22 -23.27 11.81
C ALA A 76 3.68 -24.08 10.61
N ASP A 77 2.42 -23.86 10.21
CA ASP A 77 1.83 -24.49 9.04
C ASP A 77 2.51 -24.03 7.76
N VAL A 78 2.84 -22.73 7.67
CA VAL A 78 3.60 -22.18 6.55
C VAL A 78 4.99 -22.81 6.46
N ARG A 79 5.70 -22.97 7.58
CA ARG A 79 7.00 -23.64 7.62
C ARG A 79 6.90 -25.05 7.06
N ALA A 80 5.92 -25.82 7.51
CA ALA A 80 5.70 -27.18 7.04
C ALA A 80 5.37 -27.24 5.55
N ALA A 81 4.52 -26.34 5.07
CA ALA A 81 4.14 -26.24 3.65
C ALA A 81 5.34 -25.85 2.77
N LEU A 82 6.12 -24.82 3.16
CA LEU A 82 7.32 -24.43 2.43
C LEU A 82 8.36 -25.55 2.37
N THR A 83 8.51 -26.33 3.45
CA THR A 83 9.44 -27.48 3.47
C THR A 83 9.01 -28.51 2.40
N ARG A 84 7.72 -28.81 2.28
CA ARG A 84 7.21 -29.72 1.24
C ARG A 84 7.32 -29.11 -0.16
N LEU A 85 7.02 -27.81 -0.29
CA LEU A 85 7.10 -27.10 -1.58
C LEU A 85 8.51 -27.09 -2.17
N PHE A 86 9.55 -26.99 -1.31
CA PHE A 86 10.95 -26.97 -1.75
C PHE A 86 11.47 -28.36 -2.11
N ALA A 87 10.82 -29.42 -1.61
CA ALA A 87 11.22 -30.79 -1.90
C ALA A 87 11.10 -31.11 -3.41
N GLY A 88 12.14 -31.73 -3.97
CA GLY A 88 12.16 -32.14 -5.38
C GLY A 88 12.28 -31.02 -6.41
N ARG A 89 12.46 -29.76 -6.01
CA ARG A 89 12.77 -28.66 -6.93
C ARG A 89 14.22 -28.70 -7.37
N GLU A 90 14.46 -28.67 -8.68
CA GLU A 90 15.81 -28.72 -9.28
C GLU A 90 16.41 -27.33 -9.54
N GLY A 91 15.56 -26.32 -9.76
CA GLY A 91 15.97 -24.93 -9.99
C GLY A 91 16.15 -24.12 -8.72
N ARG A 92 16.51 -22.85 -8.87
CA ARG A 92 16.52 -21.84 -7.81
C ARG A 92 15.11 -21.62 -7.28
N ILE A 93 15.01 -21.32 -6.00
CA ILE A 93 13.74 -20.96 -5.37
C ILE A 93 13.89 -19.51 -4.90
N ALA A 94 13.11 -18.58 -5.45
CA ALA A 94 12.96 -17.23 -4.93
C ALA A 94 11.69 -17.15 -4.08
N VAL A 95 11.77 -16.59 -2.88
CA VAL A 95 10.62 -16.40 -2.01
C VAL A 95 10.42 -14.91 -1.75
N ALA A 96 9.31 -14.36 -2.20
CA ALA A 96 8.92 -12.98 -1.93
C ALA A 96 8.11 -12.90 -0.65
N CYS A 97 8.60 -12.14 0.34
CA CYS A 97 7.89 -11.92 1.61
C CYS A 97 8.15 -10.50 2.15
N PHE A 98 7.40 -10.13 3.19
CA PHE A 98 7.65 -8.89 3.92
C PHE A 98 8.93 -9.02 4.74
N ALA A 99 9.84 -8.04 4.63
CA ALA A 99 11.10 -8.05 5.35
C ALA A 99 10.93 -8.02 6.88
N SER A 100 9.84 -7.46 7.37
CA SER A 100 9.50 -7.39 8.80
C SER A 100 8.98 -8.71 9.39
N ASN A 101 8.61 -9.68 8.56
CA ASN A 101 8.13 -10.97 9.04
C ASN A 101 9.32 -11.91 9.36
N ILE A 102 9.87 -11.77 10.57
CA ILE A 102 11.02 -12.53 11.04
C ILE A 102 10.68 -14.03 11.15
N ALA A 103 9.47 -14.38 11.56
CA ALA A 103 9.02 -15.77 11.62
C ALA A 103 9.03 -16.43 10.23
N ARG A 104 8.68 -15.67 9.18
CA ARG A 104 8.73 -16.14 7.79
C ARG A 104 10.16 -16.30 7.30
N LEU A 105 11.08 -15.38 7.65
CA LEU A 105 12.50 -15.53 7.35
C LEU A 105 13.06 -16.83 7.96
N ASP A 106 12.78 -17.09 9.24
CA ASP A 106 13.20 -18.31 9.92
C ASP A 106 12.57 -19.57 9.32
N SER A 107 11.27 -19.50 8.97
CA SER A 107 10.54 -20.60 8.33
C SER A 107 11.12 -20.96 6.95
N ILE A 108 11.44 -19.95 6.12
CA ILE A 108 12.08 -20.17 4.82
C ILE A 108 13.47 -20.78 5.01
N ALA A 109 14.26 -20.24 5.96
CA ALA A 109 15.59 -20.75 6.23
C ALA A 109 15.55 -22.20 6.76
N ALA A 110 14.60 -22.55 7.61
CA ALA A 110 14.41 -23.92 8.09
C ALA A 110 13.99 -24.87 6.96
N ALA A 111 13.05 -24.45 6.11
CA ALA A 111 12.60 -25.22 4.94
C ALA A 111 13.74 -25.45 3.92
N ALA A 112 14.56 -24.44 3.69
CA ALA A 112 15.74 -24.54 2.81
C ALA A 112 16.75 -25.56 3.35
N ARG A 113 17.12 -25.44 4.62
CA ARG A 113 18.07 -26.37 5.28
C ARG A 113 17.54 -27.81 5.25
N ALA A 114 16.25 -28.03 5.50
CA ALA A 114 15.65 -29.37 5.44
C ALA A 114 15.76 -30.01 4.04
N ASN A 115 15.90 -29.18 3.00
CA ASN A 115 16.07 -29.60 1.62
C ASN A 115 17.53 -29.46 1.11
N GLY A 116 18.50 -29.29 2.02
CA GLY A 116 19.92 -29.22 1.68
C GLY A 116 20.32 -27.98 0.89
N ARG A 117 19.57 -26.87 1.04
CA ARG A 117 19.80 -25.61 0.33
C ARG A 117 20.31 -24.53 1.28
N ASP A 118 21.21 -23.71 0.78
CA ASP A 118 21.64 -22.47 1.42
C ASP A 118 20.61 -21.36 1.19
N VAL A 119 20.67 -20.28 1.98
CA VAL A 119 19.73 -19.16 1.89
C VAL A 119 20.48 -17.86 1.71
N ALA A 120 20.09 -17.08 0.69
CA ALA A 120 20.59 -15.73 0.49
C ALA A 120 19.48 -14.68 0.68
N LEU A 121 19.84 -13.55 1.29
CA LEU A 121 18.96 -12.39 1.41
C LEU A 121 19.23 -11.39 0.28
N VAL A 122 18.20 -11.09 -0.50
CA VAL A 122 18.26 -10.21 -1.66
C VAL A 122 17.43 -8.97 -1.40
N GLY A 123 18.10 -7.90 -1.00
CA GLY A 123 17.50 -6.61 -0.66
C GLY A 123 17.92 -6.07 0.70
N ARG A 124 18.21 -4.76 0.76
CA ARG A 124 18.79 -4.07 1.93
C ARG A 124 17.93 -4.12 3.19
N SER A 125 16.60 -4.06 3.04
CA SER A 125 15.70 -4.09 4.21
C SER A 125 15.71 -5.44 4.93
N LEU A 126 15.92 -6.56 4.23
CA LEU A 126 16.05 -7.88 4.84
C LEU A 126 17.27 -7.95 5.75
N TRP A 127 18.41 -7.41 5.33
CA TRP A 127 19.62 -7.36 6.15
C TRP A 127 19.42 -6.53 7.41
N ARG A 128 18.80 -5.36 7.30
CA ARG A 128 18.49 -4.50 8.46
C ARG A 128 17.57 -5.19 9.45
N MET A 129 16.55 -5.90 8.97
CA MET A 129 15.62 -6.65 9.82
C MET A 129 16.30 -7.87 10.45
N LEU A 130 17.18 -8.56 9.71
CA LEU A 130 17.99 -9.67 10.25
C LEU A 130 18.88 -9.20 11.40
N GLU A 131 19.58 -8.07 11.23
CA GLU A 131 20.44 -7.50 12.27
C GLU A 131 19.63 -7.16 13.52
N ALA A 132 18.52 -6.45 13.37
CA ALA A 132 17.63 -6.12 14.48
C ALA A 132 17.07 -7.37 15.18
N ALA A 133 16.68 -8.39 14.41
CA ALA A 133 16.18 -9.65 14.98
C ALA A 133 17.24 -10.40 15.77
N ARG A 134 18.50 -10.38 15.33
CA ARG A 134 19.63 -10.99 16.06
C ARG A 134 19.96 -10.23 17.34
N GLU A 135 20.03 -8.91 17.27
CA GLU A 135 20.29 -8.04 18.43
C GLU A 135 19.25 -8.24 19.55
N ASN A 136 18.00 -8.52 19.17
CA ASN A 136 16.91 -8.77 20.11
C ASN A 136 16.66 -10.25 20.41
N GLY A 137 17.50 -11.16 19.91
CA GLY A 137 17.44 -12.59 20.24
C GLY A 137 16.31 -13.38 19.54
N TYR A 138 15.67 -12.81 18.49
CA TYR A 138 14.60 -13.48 17.74
C TYR A 138 15.08 -14.44 16.68
N LEU A 139 16.34 -14.37 16.31
CA LEU A 139 16.98 -15.34 15.41
C LEU A 139 18.27 -15.83 16.04
N ALA A 140 18.51 -17.14 15.91
CA ALA A 140 19.74 -17.74 16.39
C ALA A 140 20.96 -17.12 15.69
N PRO A 141 22.04 -16.77 16.42
CA PRO A 141 23.26 -16.20 15.84
C PRO A 141 23.87 -17.09 14.75
N GLU A 142 23.69 -18.42 14.88
CA GLU A 142 24.20 -19.44 13.97
C GLU A 142 23.38 -19.54 12.66
N ALA A 143 22.21 -18.91 12.56
CA ALA A 143 21.44 -18.90 11.33
C ALA A 143 22.23 -18.18 10.24
N LYS A 144 22.80 -18.96 9.31
CA LYS A 144 23.62 -18.42 8.22
C LYS A 144 22.72 -17.93 7.08
N PHE A 145 23.02 -16.72 6.61
CA PHE A 145 22.43 -16.15 5.40
C PHE A 145 23.57 -15.62 4.53
N LEU A 146 23.53 -15.95 3.25
CA LEU A 146 24.51 -15.51 2.26
C LEU A 146 24.11 -14.13 1.73
N ARG A 147 25.09 -13.40 1.24
CA ARG A 147 24.87 -12.16 0.49
C ARG A 147 24.48 -12.49 -0.95
N GLU A 148 23.82 -11.54 -1.61
CA GLU A 148 23.37 -11.71 -2.98
C GLU A 148 24.54 -11.94 -3.97
N GLU A 149 25.70 -11.41 -3.67
CA GLU A 149 26.92 -11.61 -4.48
C GLU A 149 27.42 -13.07 -4.41
N GLU A 150 27.23 -13.73 -3.27
CA GLU A 150 27.65 -15.14 -3.06
C GLU A 150 26.67 -16.13 -3.70
N ALA A 151 25.39 -15.76 -3.73
CA ALA A 151 24.31 -16.63 -4.22
C ALA A 151 24.44 -16.98 -5.70
N GLY A 152 25.01 -16.08 -6.51
CA GLY A 152 25.22 -16.28 -7.96
C GLY A 152 26.22 -17.40 -8.28
N TYR A 153 27.09 -17.78 -7.34
CA TYR A 153 28.10 -18.82 -7.54
C TYR A 153 27.63 -20.23 -7.14
N LEU A 154 26.45 -20.34 -6.48
CA LEU A 154 25.94 -21.63 -6.05
C LEU A 154 25.10 -22.30 -7.16
N PRO A 155 25.13 -23.66 -7.23
CA PRO A 155 24.23 -24.40 -8.10
C PRO A 155 22.75 -24.05 -7.84
N SER A 156 21.95 -24.06 -8.90
CA SER A 156 20.52 -23.66 -8.82
C SER A 156 19.72 -24.50 -7.83
N ASP A 157 20.01 -25.79 -7.72
CA ASP A 157 19.38 -26.72 -6.78
C ASP A 157 19.85 -26.59 -5.32
N ARG A 158 20.82 -25.70 -5.05
CA ARG A 158 21.43 -25.53 -3.72
C ARG A 158 21.11 -24.20 -3.06
N ILE A 159 20.29 -23.36 -3.68
CA ILE A 159 20.04 -22.01 -3.18
C ILE A 159 18.54 -21.68 -3.07
N VAL A 160 18.16 -20.98 -2.00
CA VAL A 160 16.89 -20.27 -1.83
C VAL A 160 17.20 -18.79 -1.67
N LEU A 161 16.53 -17.96 -2.42
CA LEU A 161 16.65 -16.50 -2.40
C LEU A 161 15.45 -15.90 -1.65
N ILE A 162 15.64 -15.20 -0.56
CA ILE A 162 14.58 -14.40 0.07
C ILE A 162 14.66 -13.00 -0.50
N CYS A 163 13.61 -12.56 -1.20
CA CYS A 163 13.61 -11.33 -1.96
C CYS A 163 12.64 -10.30 -1.40
N THR A 164 13.06 -9.02 -1.37
CA THR A 164 12.13 -7.90 -1.24
C THR A 164 11.37 -7.69 -2.54
N GLY A 165 10.18 -7.06 -2.46
CA GLY A 165 9.41 -6.72 -3.66
C GLY A 165 8.13 -7.51 -3.82
N SER A 166 7.61 -8.11 -2.76
CA SER A 166 6.35 -8.88 -2.78
C SER A 166 5.12 -8.06 -3.19
N GLN A 167 5.21 -6.73 -3.17
CA GLN A 167 4.14 -5.80 -3.56
C GLN A 167 4.37 -5.16 -4.93
N GLY A 168 5.37 -5.63 -5.69
CA GLY A 168 5.67 -5.11 -7.01
C GLY A 168 6.33 -3.73 -7.01
N GLU A 169 7.04 -3.38 -5.93
CA GLU A 169 7.75 -2.11 -5.80
C GLU A 169 8.87 -2.02 -6.86
N PRO A 170 8.92 -0.97 -7.69
CA PRO A 170 9.80 -0.93 -8.87
C PRO A 170 11.31 -1.02 -8.58
N ARG A 171 11.73 -0.61 -7.36
CA ARG A 171 13.14 -0.62 -6.95
C ARG A 171 13.52 -1.78 -6.04
N ALA A 172 12.58 -2.67 -5.76
CA ALA A 172 12.82 -3.85 -4.94
C ALA A 172 13.61 -4.91 -5.71
N ALA A 173 14.24 -5.83 -4.98
CA ALA A 173 15.12 -6.84 -5.54
C ALA A 173 14.40 -7.71 -6.59
N LEU A 174 13.22 -8.25 -6.26
CA LEU A 174 12.49 -9.12 -7.17
C LEU A 174 12.05 -8.43 -8.45
N SER A 175 11.65 -7.14 -8.38
CA SER A 175 11.31 -6.37 -9.58
C SER A 175 12.51 -6.16 -10.50
N ARG A 176 13.70 -5.92 -9.92
CA ARG A 176 14.94 -5.79 -10.68
C ARG A 176 15.39 -7.13 -11.31
N ILE A 177 15.22 -8.24 -10.57
CA ILE A 177 15.47 -9.59 -11.10
C ILE A 177 14.53 -9.88 -12.27
N ALA A 178 13.23 -9.62 -12.12
CA ALA A 178 12.24 -9.86 -13.17
C ALA A 178 12.41 -8.97 -14.42
N SER A 179 13.12 -7.85 -14.30
CA SER A 179 13.47 -6.94 -15.41
C SER A 179 14.88 -7.17 -15.97
N ASP A 180 15.59 -8.20 -15.49
CA ASP A 180 17.00 -8.49 -15.86
C ASP A 180 17.96 -7.31 -15.54
N GLU A 181 17.66 -6.59 -14.45
CA GLU A 181 18.45 -5.41 -14.00
C GLU A 181 19.21 -5.68 -12.68
N HIS A 182 19.12 -6.90 -12.14
CA HIS A 182 19.81 -7.22 -10.87
C HIS A 182 21.26 -7.62 -11.14
N PRO A 183 22.25 -7.02 -10.43
CA PRO A 183 23.67 -7.20 -10.79
C PRO A 183 24.20 -8.61 -10.51
N HIS A 184 23.58 -9.38 -9.62
CA HIS A 184 24.14 -10.64 -9.13
C HIS A 184 23.19 -11.84 -9.31
N ILE A 185 21.91 -11.62 -9.47
CA ILE A 185 20.88 -12.66 -9.49
C ILE A 185 20.13 -12.66 -10.80
N VAL A 186 20.06 -13.81 -11.44
CA VAL A 186 19.24 -14.09 -12.62
C VAL A 186 18.33 -15.26 -12.31
N LEU A 187 17.06 -15.16 -12.64
CA LEU A 187 16.10 -16.27 -12.65
C LEU A 187 15.81 -16.67 -14.09
N GLU A 188 15.72 -17.97 -14.31
CA GLU A 188 15.58 -18.54 -15.63
C GLU A 188 14.57 -19.70 -15.68
N LYS A 189 14.36 -20.27 -16.84
CA LYS A 189 13.46 -21.40 -17.03
C LYS A 189 13.86 -22.59 -16.12
N GLY A 190 12.90 -23.08 -15.35
CA GLY A 190 13.10 -24.15 -14.37
C GLY A 190 13.22 -23.65 -12.94
N ASP A 191 13.45 -22.35 -12.73
CA ASP A 191 13.40 -21.73 -11.41
C ASP A 191 11.95 -21.53 -10.94
N CYS A 192 11.78 -21.31 -9.63
CA CYS A 192 10.48 -21.11 -8.99
C CYS A 192 10.48 -19.82 -8.16
N CYS A 193 9.43 -19.02 -8.29
CA CYS A 193 9.20 -17.86 -7.43
C CYS A 193 7.92 -18.05 -6.61
N VAL A 194 8.06 -18.05 -5.29
CA VAL A 194 6.98 -18.23 -4.31
C VAL A 194 6.60 -16.87 -3.71
N PHE A 195 5.36 -16.44 -3.90
CA PHE A 195 4.81 -15.26 -3.24
C PHE A 195 4.25 -15.66 -1.86
N SER A 196 5.11 -15.66 -0.86
CA SER A 196 4.77 -15.96 0.53
C SER A 196 4.27 -14.68 1.25
N SER A 197 3.38 -13.99 0.59
CA SER A 197 2.77 -12.73 1.03
C SER A 197 1.44 -12.51 0.32
N ARG A 198 0.53 -11.78 0.97
CA ARG A 198 -0.70 -11.33 0.31
C ARG A 198 -0.47 -10.01 -0.40
N THR A 199 -1.16 -9.82 -1.51
CA THR A 199 -1.23 -8.51 -2.18
C THR A 199 -2.04 -7.53 -1.34
N ILE A 200 -1.43 -6.40 -0.99
CA ILE A 200 -2.11 -5.30 -0.30
C ILE A 200 -3.06 -4.61 -1.30
N PRO A 201 -4.30 -4.27 -0.89
CA PRO A 201 -5.23 -3.53 -1.74
C PRO A 201 -4.60 -2.27 -2.35
N GLY A 202 -4.71 -2.14 -3.68
CA GLY A 202 -4.08 -1.08 -4.47
C GLY A 202 -2.77 -1.46 -5.15
N ASN A 203 -2.16 -2.60 -4.78
CA ASN A 203 -0.93 -3.12 -5.39
C ASN A 203 -1.19 -4.26 -6.40
N GLU A 204 -2.44 -4.54 -6.76
CA GLU A 204 -2.80 -5.66 -7.64
C GLU A 204 -2.11 -5.57 -9.01
N ARG A 205 -2.11 -4.37 -9.62
CA ARG A 205 -1.50 -4.14 -10.93
C ARG A 205 0.03 -4.28 -10.92
N PRO A 206 0.78 -3.66 -9.99
CA PRO A 206 2.21 -3.89 -9.84
C PRO A 206 2.57 -5.35 -9.61
N VAL A 207 1.87 -6.05 -8.73
CA VAL A 207 2.12 -7.48 -8.43
C VAL A 207 1.82 -8.34 -9.65
N LEU A 208 0.70 -8.13 -10.34
CA LEU A 208 0.38 -8.87 -11.57
C LEU A 208 1.43 -8.64 -12.67
N ARG A 209 1.91 -7.40 -12.84
CA ARG A 209 2.98 -7.10 -13.78
C ARG A 209 4.25 -7.88 -13.44
N LEU A 210 4.65 -7.89 -12.17
CA LEU A 210 5.82 -8.62 -11.69
C LEU A 210 5.70 -10.12 -11.95
N LYS A 211 4.55 -10.73 -11.62
CA LYS A 211 4.29 -12.15 -11.90
C LYS A 211 4.39 -12.45 -13.41
N ASN A 212 3.80 -11.60 -14.25
CA ASN A 212 3.88 -11.76 -15.71
C ASN A 212 5.31 -11.67 -16.26
N GLN A 213 6.14 -10.79 -15.70
CA GLN A 213 7.56 -10.69 -16.06
C GLN A 213 8.30 -11.99 -15.69
N LEU A 214 8.10 -12.54 -14.50
CA LEU A 214 8.70 -13.82 -14.07
C LEU A 214 8.25 -14.98 -14.96
N VAL A 215 6.96 -15.06 -15.29
CA VAL A 215 6.44 -16.08 -16.22
C VAL A 215 7.06 -15.96 -17.61
N ALA A 216 7.27 -14.74 -18.09
CA ALA A 216 7.93 -14.51 -19.38
C ALA A 216 9.39 -14.99 -19.42
N LEU A 217 10.09 -15.01 -18.27
CA LEU A 217 11.41 -15.63 -18.11
C LEU A 217 11.36 -17.17 -18.02
N GLY A 218 10.16 -17.78 -18.00
CA GLY A 218 9.98 -19.21 -17.82
C GLY A 218 10.04 -19.68 -16.39
N VAL A 219 9.98 -18.75 -15.41
CA VAL A 219 9.96 -19.03 -13.98
C VAL A 219 8.57 -19.49 -13.56
N ALA A 220 8.49 -20.60 -12.81
CA ALA A 220 7.24 -21.06 -12.21
C ALA A 220 6.84 -20.12 -11.05
N VAL A 221 5.64 -19.55 -11.11
CA VAL A 221 5.12 -18.66 -10.05
C VAL A 221 4.12 -19.45 -9.20
N VAL A 222 4.34 -19.43 -7.87
CA VAL A 222 3.45 -20.04 -6.87
C VAL A 222 2.97 -18.96 -5.89
N ASP A 223 1.67 -18.87 -5.73
CA ASP A 223 0.99 -17.96 -4.82
C ASP A 223 -0.21 -18.64 -4.14
N ASP A 224 -1.02 -17.92 -3.34
CA ASP A 224 -2.19 -18.46 -2.66
C ASP A 224 -3.25 -19.05 -3.62
N GLU A 225 -3.27 -18.64 -4.90
CA GLU A 225 -4.24 -19.11 -5.90
C GLU A 225 -3.71 -20.31 -6.68
N THR A 226 -2.38 -20.44 -6.81
CA THR A 226 -1.71 -21.46 -7.63
C THR A 226 -0.95 -22.50 -6.81
N VAL A 227 -1.00 -22.40 -5.47
CA VAL A 227 -0.41 -23.39 -4.58
C VAL A 227 -1.01 -24.78 -4.85
N PRO A 228 -0.18 -25.86 -4.95
CA PRO A 228 -0.69 -27.21 -5.16
C PRO A 228 -1.65 -27.64 -4.06
N GLU A 229 -2.80 -28.23 -4.43
CA GLU A 229 -3.83 -28.68 -3.47
C GLU A 229 -3.30 -29.76 -2.52
N ASP A 230 -2.39 -30.61 -3.00
CA ASP A 230 -1.76 -31.71 -2.24
C ASP A 230 -0.61 -31.23 -1.32
N LEU A 231 -0.28 -29.93 -1.33
CA LEU A 231 0.79 -29.36 -0.46
C LEU A 231 0.44 -29.52 1.02
N GLY A 232 -0.85 -29.61 1.36
CA GLY A 232 -1.32 -29.86 2.72
C GLY A 232 -1.10 -28.71 3.70
N GLY A 233 -1.05 -27.46 3.23
CA GLY A 233 -0.95 -26.27 4.06
C GLY A 233 -0.71 -24.98 3.26
N PRO A 234 -0.91 -23.81 3.90
CA PRO A 234 -0.77 -22.52 3.25
C PRO A 234 0.71 -22.14 3.10
N ILE A 235 1.04 -21.44 2.03
CA ILE A 235 2.37 -20.81 1.85
C ILE A 235 2.45 -19.40 2.45
N HIS A 236 1.31 -18.89 2.88
CA HIS A 236 1.17 -17.60 3.57
C HIS A 236 0.00 -17.62 4.54
N VAL A 237 0.17 -17.01 5.70
CA VAL A 237 -0.91 -16.71 6.65
C VAL A 237 -0.92 -15.21 6.94
N SER A 238 -2.11 -14.67 7.15
CA SER A 238 -2.27 -13.25 7.47
C SER A 238 -1.72 -12.93 8.86
N GLY A 239 -1.22 -11.71 9.04
CA GLY A 239 -0.92 -11.16 10.36
C GLY A 239 -2.14 -10.58 11.09
N HIS A 240 -3.31 -10.51 10.44
CA HIS A 240 -4.50 -9.82 10.94
C HIS A 240 -5.65 -10.80 11.22
N PRO A 241 -6.52 -10.50 12.23
CA PRO A 241 -7.54 -11.43 12.69
C PRO A 241 -8.67 -11.61 11.68
N CYS A 242 -9.10 -12.86 11.49
CA CYS A 242 -10.33 -13.21 10.84
C CYS A 242 -11.53 -13.16 11.82
N ARG A 243 -12.74 -13.42 11.34
CA ARG A 243 -13.98 -13.30 12.14
C ARG A 243 -13.98 -14.15 13.40
N GLY A 244 -13.46 -15.37 13.35
CA GLY A 244 -13.39 -16.25 14.52
C GLY A 244 -12.50 -15.69 15.63
N GLU A 245 -11.38 -15.10 15.25
CA GLU A 245 -10.44 -14.47 16.18
C GLU A 245 -11.01 -13.17 16.77
N LEU A 246 -11.63 -12.34 15.93
CA LEU A 246 -12.33 -11.12 16.40
C LEU A 246 -13.43 -11.46 17.40
N ALA A 247 -14.23 -12.51 17.17
CA ALA A 247 -15.26 -12.95 18.09
C ALA A 247 -14.65 -13.39 19.44
N ARG A 248 -13.52 -14.12 19.43
CA ARG A 248 -12.81 -14.50 20.67
C ARG A 248 -12.27 -13.28 21.42
N MET A 249 -11.74 -12.29 20.73
CA MET A 249 -11.28 -11.05 21.37
C MET A 249 -12.44 -10.35 22.09
N TYR A 250 -13.63 -10.27 21.48
CA TYR A 250 -14.82 -9.72 22.14
C TYR A 250 -15.27 -10.55 23.35
N GLN A 251 -15.13 -11.88 23.30
CA GLN A 251 -15.44 -12.77 24.43
C GLN A 251 -14.48 -12.56 25.60
N TRP A 252 -13.20 -12.37 25.34
CA TRP A 252 -12.18 -12.13 26.38
C TRP A 252 -12.32 -10.73 27.00
N VAL A 253 -12.34 -9.69 26.16
CA VAL A 253 -12.25 -8.29 26.60
C VAL A 253 -13.61 -7.70 27.00
N ARG A 254 -14.72 -8.15 26.41
CA ARG A 254 -16.10 -7.74 26.70
C ARG A 254 -16.30 -6.22 26.80
N PRO A 255 -15.93 -5.43 25.78
CA PRO A 255 -16.01 -3.99 25.83
C PRO A 255 -17.47 -3.51 25.76
N ALA A 256 -17.74 -2.32 26.35
CA ALA A 256 -19.04 -1.67 26.19
C ALA A 256 -19.20 -1.01 24.81
N ILE A 257 -18.09 -0.59 24.20
CA ILE A 257 -18.04 0.12 22.93
C ILE A 257 -17.02 -0.58 22.00
N ALA A 258 -17.36 -0.79 20.73
CA ALA A 258 -16.43 -1.22 19.70
C ALA A 258 -16.17 -0.07 18.71
N ILE A 259 -14.89 0.18 18.43
CA ILE A 259 -14.40 1.16 17.46
C ILE A 259 -13.54 0.42 16.42
N PRO A 260 -14.13 -0.10 15.34
CA PRO A 260 -13.37 -0.68 14.23
C PRO A 260 -12.44 0.34 13.59
N VAL A 261 -11.18 -0.03 13.43
CA VAL A 261 -10.14 0.76 12.74
C VAL A 261 -9.30 -0.14 11.84
N HIS A 262 -8.30 0.40 11.17
CA HIS A 262 -7.34 -0.35 10.36
C HIS A 262 -8.00 -1.25 9.30
N GLY A 263 -8.75 -0.63 8.38
CA GLY A 263 -9.41 -1.30 7.26
C GLY A 263 -10.12 -0.31 6.35
N GLU A 264 -10.53 -0.78 5.19
CA GLU A 264 -11.42 -0.03 4.30
C GLU A 264 -12.83 0.06 4.94
N ALA A 265 -13.65 1.00 4.46
CA ALA A 265 -14.98 1.23 5.02
C ALA A 265 -15.85 -0.04 5.12
N GLN A 266 -15.76 -0.93 4.13
CA GLN A 266 -16.46 -2.21 4.13
C GLN A 266 -15.96 -3.16 5.23
N HIS A 267 -14.66 -3.21 5.49
CA HIS A 267 -14.06 -4.04 6.54
C HIS A 267 -14.50 -3.54 7.92
N MET A 268 -14.44 -2.24 8.15
CA MET A 268 -14.87 -1.63 9.42
C MET A 268 -16.38 -1.81 9.66
N ALA A 269 -17.21 -1.70 8.61
CA ALA A 269 -18.65 -1.96 8.72
C ALA A 269 -18.96 -3.44 9.06
N ALA A 270 -18.26 -4.39 8.42
CA ALA A 270 -18.38 -5.81 8.74
C ALA A 270 -17.93 -6.10 10.17
N HIS A 271 -16.85 -5.47 10.64
CA HIS A 271 -16.36 -5.59 12.02
C HIS A 271 -17.38 -5.04 13.02
N ALA A 272 -17.98 -3.86 12.76
CA ALA A 272 -19.04 -3.31 13.61
C ALA A 272 -20.26 -4.23 13.71
N THR A 273 -20.65 -4.85 12.58
CA THR A 273 -21.73 -5.86 12.55
C THR A 273 -21.39 -7.09 13.39
N LEU A 274 -20.15 -7.58 13.31
CA LEU A 274 -19.68 -8.70 14.14
C LEU A 274 -19.67 -8.32 15.63
N ALA A 275 -19.19 -7.12 15.98
CA ALA A 275 -19.18 -6.65 17.36
C ALA A 275 -20.61 -6.60 17.96
N ALA A 276 -21.58 -6.12 17.19
CA ALA A 276 -22.99 -6.13 17.60
C ALA A 276 -23.52 -7.57 17.78
N ALA A 277 -23.16 -8.51 16.91
CA ALA A 277 -23.49 -9.92 17.06
C ALA A 277 -22.84 -10.57 18.30
N CYS A 278 -21.66 -10.08 18.71
CA CYS A 278 -20.98 -10.44 19.95
C CYS A 278 -21.53 -9.66 21.18
N GLN A 279 -22.69 -9.01 21.05
CA GLN A 279 -23.41 -8.31 22.12
C GLN A 279 -22.69 -7.06 22.67
N VAL A 280 -21.78 -6.45 21.91
CA VAL A 280 -21.22 -5.15 22.26
C VAL A 280 -22.32 -4.10 22.17
N ARG A 281 -22.52 -3.34 23.26
CA ARG A 281 -23.67 -2.43 23.40
C ARG A 281 -23.67 -1.30 22.38
N HIS A 282 -22.50 -0.74 22.08
CA HIS A 282 -22.34 0.39 21.17
C HIS A 282 -21.25 0.10 20.15
N THR A 283 -21.50 0.47 18.89
CA THR A 283 -20.51 0.41 17.83
C THR A 283 -20.44 1.76 17.12
N LEU A 284 -19.23 2.21 16.75
CA LEU A 284 -19.04 3.40 15.95
C LEU A 284 -17.89 3.16 14.98
N VAL A 285 -18.13 3.35 13.69
CA VAL A 285 -17.11 3.31 12.63
C VAL A 285 -16.62 4.73 12.39
N PRO A 286 -15.38 5.07 12.80
CA PRO A 286 -14.85 6.41 12.62
C PRO A 286 -14.33 6.65 11.21
N SER A 287 -14.33 7.91 10.79
CA SER A 287 -13.56 8.39 9.65
C SER A 287 -12.28 9.08 10.11
N ASN A 288 -11.26 9.10 9.24
CA ASN A 288 -10.01 9.80 9.54
C ASN A 288 -10.27 11.28 9.86
N GLY A 289 -9.70 11.75 10.96
CA GLY A 289 -9.85 13.14 11.43
C GLY A 289 -11.00 13.37 12.40
N GLN A 290 -11.93 12.42 12.56
CA GLN A 290 -12.99 12.56 13.55
C GLN A 290 -12.47 12.46 14.98
N VAL A 291 -12.89 13.36 15.84
CA VAL A 291 -12.66 13.30 17.29
C VAL A 291 -13.86 12.65 17.96
N ILE A 292 -13.63 11.47 18.55
CA ILE A 292 -14.67 10.67 19.18
C ILE A 292 -14.51 10.73 20.70
N ALA A 293 -15.52 11.28 21.38
CA ALA A 293 -15.63 11.20 22.84
C ALA A 293 -16.17 9.83 23.24
N LEU A 294 -15.50 9.16 24.20
CA LEU A 294 -15.90 7.87 24.75
C LEU A 294 -16.47 8.07 26.16
N SER A 295 -17.68 7.57 26.40
CA SER A 295 -18.32 7.64 27.71
C SER A 295 -19.14 6.38 27.98
N ARG A 296 -19.60 6.21 29.24
CA ARG A 296 -20.50 5.10 29.63
C ARG A 296 -21.85 5.14 28.89
N HIS A 297 -22.21 6.29 28.32
CA HIS A 297 -23.45 6.47 27.55
C HIS A 297 -23.26 6.12 26.05
N GLY A 298 -22.04 5.80 25.63
CA GLY A 298 -21.68 5.46 24.27
C GLY A 298 -20.65 6.42 23.67
N PRO A 299 -20.23 6.15 22.42
CA PRO A 299 -19.34 7.02 21.66
C PRO A 299 -20.11 8.20 21.05
N ALA A 300 -19.48 9.38 20.94
CA ALA A 300 -20.04 10.54 20.27
C ALA A 300 -18.98 11.26 19.43
N HIS A 301 -19.33 11.63 18.20
CA HIS A 301 -18.50 12.52 17.38
C HIS A 301 -18.62 13.94 17.95
N VAL A 302 -17.51 14.54 18.35
CA VAL A 302 -17.49 15.84 19.04
C VAL A 302 -16.70 16.92 18.30
N GLY A 303 -16.05 16.58 17.21
CA GLY A 303 -15.29 17.52 16.40
C GLY A 303 -14.44 16.81 15.34
N ASP A 304 -13.75 17.61 14.55
CA ASP A 304 -12.87 17.13 13.48
C ASP A 304 -11.52 17.83 13.57
N VAL A 305 -10.46 17.10 13.22
CA VAL A 305 -9.13 17.64 13.00
C VAL A 305 -8.76 17.43 11.54
N HIS A 306 -7.90 18.29 11.00
CA HIS A 306 -7.43 18.13 9.63
C HIS A 306 -6.75 16.77 9.44
N ALA A 307 -7.25 15.98 8.49
CA ALA A 307 -6.69 14.70 8.11
C ALA A 307 -6.62 14.62 6.57
N GLY A 308 -5.63 13.91 6.05
CA GLY A 308 -5.45 13.76 4.62
C GLY A 308 -4.10 13.13 4.29
N ARG A 309 -3.88 12.90 2.99
CA ARG A 309 -2.61 12.39 2.49
C ARG A 309 -1.77 13.55 1.96
N LEU A 310 -0.50 13.55 2.32
CA LEU A 310 0.48 14.49 1.78
C LEU A 310 1.39 13.77 0.78
N ALA A 311 1.62 14.40 -0.36
CA ALA A 311 2.63 13.99 -1.33
C ALA A 311 3.94 14.74 -1.05
N VAL A 312 5.06 14.04 -1.17
CA VAL A 312 6.40 14.65 -1.14
C VAL A 312 6.69 15.23 -2.52
N GLU A 313 6.93 16.52 -2.57
CA GLU A 313 7.26 17.26 -3.77
C GLU A 313 8.57 18.03 -3.58
N GLY A 314 9.67 17.45 -4.03
CA GLY A 314 11.01 17.97 -3.69
C GLY A 314 11.14 18.01 -2.17
N ASP A 315 11.39 19.19 -1.62
CA ASP A 315 11.53 19.43 -0.18
C ASP A 315 10.22 19.87 0.52
N ARG A 316 9.08 19.74 -0.16
CA ARG A 316 7.78 20.18 0.35
C ARG A 316 6.79 19.04 0.49
N LEU A 317 5.92 19.15 1.49
CA LEU A 317 4.73 18.33 1.63
C LEU A 317 3.54 19.12 1.06
N VAL A 318 2.85 18.53 0.09
CA VAL A 318 1.65 19.12 -0.51
C VAL A 318 0.45 18.19 -0.34
N PRO A 319 -0.77 18.71 -0.09
CA PRO A 319 -1.96 17.88 -0.02
C PRO A 319 -2.16 17.09 -1.32
N LEU A 320 -2.38 15.77 -1.20
CA LEU A 320 -2.56 14.88 -2.36
C LEU A 320 -3.82 15.26 -3.18
N ASP A 321 -4.84 15.77 -2.49
CA ASP A 321 -6.05 16.33 -3.07
C ASP A 321 -5.94 17.83 -3.40
N GLY A 322 -4.75 18.42 -3.26
CA GLY A 322 -4.47 19.81 -3.52
C GLY A 322 -4.48 20.16 -5.02
N GLU A 323 -4.59 21.47 -5.32
CA GLU A 323 -4.65 21.95 -6.70
C GLU A 323 -3.41 21.60 -7.52
N VAL A 324 -2.22 21.59 -6.90
CA VAL A 324 -0.95 21.25 -7.57
C VAL A 324 -0.99 19.82 -8.12
N VAL A 325 -1.42 18.84 -7.30
CA VAL A 325 -1.48 17.43 -7.70
C VAL A 325 -2.59 17.22 -8.75
N ARG A 326 -3.75 17.84 -8.55
CA ARG A 326 -4.86 17.81 -9.54
C ARG A 326 -4.46 18.42 -10.87
N ALA A 327 -3.77 19.56 -10.87
CA ALA A 327 -3.29 20.20 -12.08
C ALA A 327 -2.31 19.31 -12.85
N ARG A 328 -1.37 18.66 -12.18
CA ARG A 328 -0.45 17.69 -12.79
C ARG A 328 -1.17 16.50 -13.40
N GLY A 329 -2.14 15.94 -12.68
CA GLY A 329 -2.96 14.86 -13.20
C GLY A 329 -3.72 15.29 -14.48
N ARG A 330 -4.27 16.50 -14.50
CA ARG A 330 -4.91 17.05 -15.72
C ARG A 330 -3.91 17.21 -16.86
N MET A 331 -2.72 17.76 -16.59
CA MET A 331 -1.67 17.96 -17.61
C MET A 331 -1.18 16.64 -18.18
N MET A 332 -1.00 15.61 -17.36
CA MET A 332 -0.51 14.30 -17.80
C MET A 332 -1.43 13.66 -18.85
N TRP A 333 -2.75 13.78 -18.71
CA TRP A 333 -3.72 13.17 -19.62
C TRP A 333 -4.18 14.09 -20.74
N ASN A 334 -4.25 15.41 -20.49
CA ASN A 334 -4.83 16.37 -21.40
C ASN A 334 -3.80 17.32 -22.04
N GLY A 335 -2.53 17.29 -21.57
CA GLY A 335 -1.53 18.27 -21.98
C GLY A 335 -1.79 19.67 -21.40
N ALA A 336 -1.00 20.63 -21.85
CA ALA A 336 -1.13 22.03 -21.46
C ALA A 336 -1.04 22.95 -22.70
N VAL A 337 -1.62 24.15 -22.60
CA VAL A 337 -1.44 25.22 -23.58
C VAL A 337 -1.06 26.49 -22.84
N LEU A 338 0.05 27.07 -23.27
CA LEU A 338 0.51 28.38 -22.80
C LEU A 338 0.26 29.39 -23.92
N ALA A 339 -0.46 30.47 -23.63
CA ALA A 339 -0.79 31.51 -24.60
C ALA A 339 -0.31 32.86 -24.06
N THR A 340 0.50 33.58 -24.84
CA THR A 340 0.88 34.96 -24.55
C THR A 340 0.17 35.88 -25.54
N VAL A 341 -0.61 36.83 -25.01
CA VAL A 341 -1.41 37.78 -25.76
C VAL A 341 -0.96 39.19 -25.42
N VAL A 342 -0.65 39.98 -26.41
CA VAL A 342 -0.32 41.41 -26.23
C VAL A 342 -1.54 42.26 -26.65
N VAL A 343 -1.97 43.19 -25.80
CA VAL A 343 -3.07 44.11 -26.07
C VAL A 343 -2.69 45.58 -25.82
N ASP A 344 -3.27 46.46 -26.60
CA ASP A 344 -3.15 47.91 -26.38
C ASP A 344 -3.97 48.38 -25.15
N ARG A 345 -3.88 49.65 -24.82
CA ARG A 345 -4.61 50.26 -23.69
C ARG A 345 -6.13 50.15 -23.85
N LYS A 346 -6.64 49.91 -25.05
CA LYS A 346 -8.07 49.70 -25.36
C LYS A 346 -8.48 48.24 -25.43
N GLY A 347 -7.58 47.29 -25.07
CA GLY A 347 -7.83 45.85 -25.09
C GLY A 347 -7.80 45.22 -26.47
N ARG A 348 -7.28 45.89 -27.51
CA ARG A 348 -7.16 45.34 -28.87
C ARG A 348 -5.82 44.59 -28.99
N ALA A 349 -5.86 43.42 -29.63
CA ALA A 349 -4.67 42.63 -29.85
C ALA A 349 -3.61 43.41 -30.67
N VAL A 350 -2.34 43.35 -30.19
CA VAL A 350 -1.15 43.89 -30.87
C VAL A 350 -0.33 42.73 -31.35
N GLY A 351 -0.55 42.30 -32.58
CA GLY A 351 0.08 41.11 -33.18
C GLY A 351 -0.66 39.80 -32.88
N ALA A 352 -0.18 38.72 -33.46
CA ALA A 352 -0.71 37.37 -33.27
C ALA A 352 -0.33 36.80 -31.88
N PRO A 353 -1.23 36.11 -31.17
CA PRO A 353 -0.89 35.41 -29.93
C PRO A 353 0.22 34.38 -30.16
N ARG A 354 1.17 34.29 -29.22
CA ARG A 354 2.16 33.22 -29.22
C ARG A 354 1.69 32.07 -28.32
N LEU A 355 1.75 30.83 -28.87
CA LEU A 355 1.31 29.65 -28.13
C LEU A 355 2.37 28.54 -28.15
N SER A 356 2.32 27.74 -27.10
CA SER A 356 2.98 26.42 -27.04
C SER A 356 2.01 25.40 -26.43
N ALA A 357 2.08 24.16 -26.87
CA ALA A 357 1.11 23.12 -26.52
C ALA A 357 1.80 21.82 -26.02
N PRO A 358 2.60 21.86 -24.91
CA PRO A 358 3.35 20.71 -24.45
C PRO A 358 2.42 19.54 -24.06
N GLY A 359 2.75 18.34 -24.58
CA GLY A 359 2.01 17.11 -24.34
C GLY A 359 0.70 16.99 -25.13
N LEU A 360 0.46 17.86 -26.11
CA LEU A 360 -0.71 17.79 -26.99
C LEU A 360 -0.35 17.46 -28.44
N SER A 361 0.86 17.80 -28.87
CA SER A 361 1.31 17.70 -30.24
C SER A 361 1.98 16.36 -30.53
N GLY A 362 1.75 15.89 -31.74
CA GLY A 362 2.48 14.86 -32.45
C GLY A 362 3.03 15.45 -33.76
N ASP A 363 2.92 14.73 -34.86
CA ASP A 363 3.46 15.13 -36.19
C ASP A 363 2.80 16.40 -36.78
N ASP A 364 1.63 16.84 -36.24
CA ASP A 364 0.85 18.00 -36.72
C ASP A 364 0.91 19.21 -35.75
N GLU A 365 2.01 19.43 -35.04
CA GLU A 365 2.14 20.47 -34.01
C GLU A 365 1.85 21.90 -34.56
N GLU A 366 2.40 22.24 -35.70
CA GLU A 366 2.26 23.58 -36.32
C GLU A 366 0.79 23.88 -36.65
N ASP A 367 0.07 22.93 -37.27
CA ASP A 367 -1.35 23.08 -37.60
C ASP A 367 -2.24 23.20 -36.38
N LEU A 368 -1.93 22.47 -35.31
CA LEU A 368 -2.64 22.56 -34.03
C LEU A 368 -2.43 23.92 -33.36
N ILE A 369 -1.19 24.41 -33.32
CA ILE A 369 -0.87 25.73 -32.77
C ILE A 369 -1.55 26.84 -33.59
N ALA A 370 -1.53 26.75 -34.92
CA ALA A 370 -2.22 27.71 -35.79
C ALA A 370 -3.72 27.77 -35.49
N SER A 371 -4.35 26.62 -35.27
CA SER A 371 -5.78 26.55 -34.90
C SER A 371 -6.07 27.18 -33.54
N PHE A 372 -5.20 27.01 -32.56
CA PHE A 372 -5.32 27.67 -31.27
C PHE A 372 -5.10 29.18 -31.36
N GLN A 373 -4.17 29.64 -32.22
CA GLN A 373 -3.96 31.05 -32.51
C GLN A 373 -5.22 31.69 -33.10
N ASP A 374 -5.79 31.08 -34.12
CA ASP A 374 -7.04 31.54 -34.75
C ASP A 374 -8.19 31.62 -33.73
N ALA A 375 -8.34 30.62 -32.87
CA ALA A 375 -9.36 30.61 -31.83
C ALA A 375 -9.15 31.74 -30.82
N ALA A 376 -7.91 31.98 -30.40
CA ALA A 376 -7.55 33.05 -29.46
C ALA A 376 -7.80 34.43 -30.09
N GLU A 377 -7.41 34.65 -31.34
CA GLU A 377 -7.65 35.90 -32.06
C GLU A 377 -9.12 36.19 -32.25
N LYS A 378 -9.93 35.19 -32.62
CA LYS A 378 -11.38 35.33 -32.73
C LYS A 378 -12.02 35.76 -31.41
N ALA A 379 -11.56 35.12 -30.29
CA ALA A 379 -12.05 35.48 -28.96
C ALA A 379 -11.71 36.92 -28.58
N LEU A 380 -10.51 37.38 -28.87
CA LEU A 380 -10.08 38.76 -28.61
C LEU A 380 -10.87 39.79 -29.46
N ARG A 381 -11.15 39.47 -30.73
CA ARG A 381 -11.97 40.32 -31.61
C ARG A 381 -13.44 40.41 -31.15
N GLN A 382 -13.97 39.37 -30.53
CA GLN A 382 -15.35 39.31 -30.03
C GLN A 382 -15.50 39.91 -28.62
N ALA A 383 -14.41 40.02 -27.86
CA ALA A 383 -14.46 40.63 -26.52
C ALA A 383 -14.76 42.12 -26.62
N GLY A 384 -15.52 42.65 -25.66
CA GLY A 384 -15.95 44.05 -25.63
C GLY A 384 -14.78 45.02 -25.47
N ARG A 385 -14.89 46.23 -26.08
CA ARG A 385 -13.84 47.26 -26.08
C ARG A 385 -13.43 47.79 -24.69
N ASN A 386 -14.15 47.43 -23.63
CA ASN A 386 -13.87 47.85 -22.24
C ASN A 386 -13.77 46.68 -21.29
N GLU A 387 -13.44 45.47 -21.79
CA GLU A 387 -13.33 44.30 -20.96
C GLU A 387 -12.06 44.36 -20.10
N ARG A 388 -12.17 43.92 -18.84
CA ARG A 388 -11.03 43.87 -17.91
C ARG A 388 -10.08 42.72 -18.33
N ASP A 389 -8.79 42.83 -17.97
CA ASP A 389 -7.78 41.85 -18.34
C ASP A 389 -8.19 40.40 -18.02
N ALA A 390 -8.75 40.15 -16.84
CA ALA A 390 -9.26 38.84 -16.45
C ALA A 390 -10.39 38.32 -17.38
N GLY A 391 -11.22 39.19 -17.94
CA GLY A 391 -12.25 38.82 -18.91
C GLY A 391 -11.67 38.42 -20.26
N LEU A 392 -10.63 39.16 -20.72
CA LEU A 392 -9.90 38.81 -21.94
C LEU A 392 -9.18 37.50 -21.82
N GLU A 393 -8.48 37.29 -20.70
CA GLU A 393 -7.81 35.99 -20.40
C GLU A 393 -8.78 34.83 -20.42
N GLU A 394 -9.95 34.99 -19.77
CA GLU A 394 -10.96 33.94 -19.71
C GLU A 394 -11.61 33.68 -21.09
N ALA A 395 -11.83 34.69 -21.89
CA ALA A 395 -12.36 34.55 -23.25
C ALA A 395 -11.38 33.71 -24.12
N VAL A 396 -10.10 34.05 -24.09
CA VAL A 396 -9.03 33.30 -24.79
C VAL A 396 -8.92 31.88 -24.27
N ARG A 397 -8.94 31.69 -22.95
CA ARG A 397 -8.87 30.37 -22.31
C ARG A 397 -10.02 29.46 -22.76
N ARG A 398 -11.25 29.99 -22.78
CA ARG A 398 -12.44 29.25 -23.23
C ARG A 398 -12.37 28.88 -24.70
N ALA A 399 -11.88 29.79 -25.54
CA ALA A 399 -11.76 29.55 -26.98
C ALA A 399 -10.76 28.44 -27.28
N ILE A 400 -9.57 28.49 -26.65
CA ILE A 400 -8.55 27.45 -26.81
C ILE A 400 -9.07 26.10 -26.30
N ARG A 401 -9.72 26.04 -25.14
CA ARG A 401 -10.30 24.79 -24.60
C ARG A 401 -11.37 24.20 -25.51
N ARG A 402 -12.20 25.05 -26.13
CA ARG A 402 -13.21 24.60 -27.08
C ARG A 402 -12.55 24.00 -28.32
N CYS A 403 -11.60 24.71 -28.92
CA CYS A 403 -10.84 24.23 -30.05
C CYS A 403 -10.14 22.90 -29.77
N ALA A 404 -9.47 22.76 -28.62
CA ALA A 404 -8.83 21.53 -28.21
C ALA A 404 -9.83 20.36 -28.04
N LYS A 405 -11.04 20.65 -27.49
CA LYS A 405 -12.08 19.64 -27.38
C LYS A 405 -12.60 19.18 -28.75
N GLU A 406 -12.80 20.12 -29.66
CA GLU A 406 -13.31 19.84 -31.02
C GLU A 406 -12.30 19.06 -31.86
N ARG A 407 -11.00 19.42 -31.81
CA ARG A 407 -9.95 18.79 -32.62
C ARG A 407 -9.37 17.51 -32.02
N LEU A 408 -9.21 17.44 -30.71
CA LEU A 408 -8.46 16.38 -30.01
C LEU A 408 -9.31 15.57 -29.02
N GLY A 409 -10.55 15.99 -28.74
CA GLY A 409 -11.34 15.40 -27.64
C GLY A 409 -10.79 15.66 -26.25
N LYS A 410 -9.72 16.46 -26.12
CA LYS A 410 -8.99 16.72 -24.85
C LYS A 410 -9.39 18.06 -24.23
N ARG A 411 -9.13 18.21 -22.94
CA ARG A 411 -9.35 19.43 -22.15
C ARG A 411 -8.06 19.88 -21.46
N PRO A 412 -7.12 20.49 -22.21
CA PRO A 412 -5.82 20.86 -21.66
C PRO A 412 -5.92 21.89 -20.53
N GLU A 413 -4.88 21.93 -19.69
CA GLU A 413 -4.69 23.06 -18.79
C GLU A 413 -4.23 24.26 -19.61
N VAL A 414 -5.05 25.33 -19.65
CA VAL A 414 -4.75 26.53 -20.44
C VAL A 414 -4.37 27.67 -19.53
N ARG A 415 -3.19 28.22 -19.72
CA ARG A 415 -2.70 29.45 -19.06
C ARG A 415 -2.54 30.55 -20.09
N VAL A 416 -3.11 31.70 -19.79
CA VAL A 416 -3.05 32.88 -20.66
C VAL A 416 -2.27 33.96 -19.93
N HIS A 417 -1.22 34.45 -20.58
CA HIS A 417 -0.47 35.63 -20.17
C HIS A 417 -0.94 36.82 -21.03
N LEU A 418 -1.55 37.81 -20.39
CA LEU A 418 -1.96 39.03 -21.06
C LEU A 418 -0.97 40.14 -20.72
N VAL A 419 -0.36 40.71 -21.74
CA VAL A 419 0.58 41.85 -21.64
C VAL A 419 -0.06 43.07 -22.24
N ARG A 420 -0.19 44.12 -21.45
CA ARG A 420 -0.77 45.40 -21.90
C ARG A 420 0.35 46.40 -22.24
N VAL A 421 0.30 46.99 -23.45
CA VAL A 421 1.26 47.98 -23.98
C VAL A 421 0.65 49.30 -24.30
#